data_9b2fe930deb1f403902413181144f0eb
#
_entry.id   9b2fe930deb1f403902413181144f0eb
#
_cell.length_a   1.000
_cell.length_b   1.000
_cell.length_c   1.000
_cell.angle_alpha   90.00
_cell.angle_beta   90.00
_cell.angle_gamma   90.00
#
_symmetry.space_group_name_H-M   'P 1'
#
loop_
_entity.id
_entity.type
_entity.pdbx_description
1 polymer ?
#
loop_
_entity_poly.entity_id
_entity_poly.type
_entity_poly.pdbx_seq_one_letter_code
_entity_poly.pdbx_strand_id
1 'polypeptide(L)'
;MDGTEPTAWGDAEGRRRDILRSAEKLLADSGYAALTMRAIAVGAGVSSGTVYQYFDGKEDVFVALMSGRLADMTTTLEELDRGIGVTGVLTAILPQVRELWRLFGRSAQQWESKVLAGGPKGKRAVTAATVFRRMARTLEKALREAAAAQGVTLVDHPAMAHWVWDSLIGVADDLVHGGSLQARVSAGRLVEFATEAIERGIVAR
;
A
#
# COMPACT_ATOMS: atom_id res chain seq x y z
N MET A 1 -3.42 -6.23 47.67
CA MET A 1 -3.20 -5.01 46.89
C MET A 1 -2.03 -5.29 45.97
N ASP A 2 -2.33 -5.75 44.78
CA ASP A 2 -1.31 -6.11 43.81
C ASP A 2 -1.38 -5.08 42.69
N GLY A 3 -0.54 -4.05 42.82
CA GLY A 3 -0.40 -2.97 41.88
C GLY A 3 0.53 -3.37 40.75
N THR A 4 -0.02 -4.01 39.74
CA THR A 4 0.75 -4.25 38.49
C THR A 4 0.82 -2.93 37.73
N GLU A 5 1.91 -2.17 37.92
CA GLU A 5 2.23 -1.04 37.02
C GLU A 5 2.29 -1.54 35.57
N PRO A 6 1.67 -0.83 34.59
CA PRO A 6 1.79 -1.18 33.20
C PRO A 6 3.27 -1.02 32.79
N THR A 7 3.88 -2.13 32.41
CA THR A 7 5.27 -2.17 31.95
C THR A 7 5.50 -1.19 30.80
N ALA A 8 6.59 -0.45 30.87
CA ALA A 8 6.99 0.59 29.90
C ALA A 8 7.00 0.13 28.42
N TRP A 9 6.98 -1.16 28.15
CA TRP A 9 6.93 -1.77 26.82
C TRP A 9 5.56 -1.70 26.15
N GLY A 10 4.44 -1.85 26.87
CA GLY A 10 3.09 -1.71 26.33
C GLY A 10 2.79 -0.28 25.87
N ASP A 11 3.42 0.72 26.46
CA ASP A 11 3.28 2.14 26.10
C ASP A 11 4.09 2.50 24.85
N ALA A 12 5.19 1.83 24.56
CA ALA A 12 6.06 2.14 23.41
C ALA A 12 5.39 1.80 22.06
N GLU A 13 4.72 0.66 21.97
CA GLU A 13 4.04 0.25 20.74
C GLU A 13 2.73 1.02 20.52
N GLY A 14 2.01 1.34 21.58
CA GLY A 14 0.87 2.25 21.56
C GLY A 14 1.28 3.62 21.06
N ARG A 15 2.35 4.17 21.60
CA ARG A 15 2.90 5.48 21.22
C ARG A 15 3.39 5.52 19.77
N ARG A 16 4.04 4.46 19.30
CA ARG A 16 4.42 4.33 17.87
C ARG A 16 3.19 4.33 16.96
N ARG A 17 2.12 3.64 17.34
CA ARG A 17 0.85 3.63 16.59
C ARG A 17 0.19 5.00 16.56
N ASP A 18 0.18 5.75 17.65
CA ASP A 18 -0.40 7.09 17.73
C ASP A 18 0.37 8.09 16.86
N ILE A 19 1.72 8.01 16.84
CA ILE A 19 2.57 8.79 15.95
C ILE A 19 2.22 8.49 14.47
N LEU A 20 2.11 7.22 14.09
CA LEU A 20 1.75 6.82 12.73
C LEU A 20 0.33 7.26 12.36
N ARG A 21 -0.64 7.13 13.25
CA ARG A 21 -2.02 7.60 13.04
C ARG A 21 -2.08 9.11 12.80
N SER A 22 -1.34 9.89 13.59
CA SER A 22 -1.21 11.35 13.41
C SER A 22 -0.61 11.68 12.03
N ALA A 23 0.46 11.00 11.66
CA ALA A 23 1.12 11.19 10.37
C ALA A 23 0.22 10.82 9.19
N GLU A 24 -0.52 9.73 9.30
CA GLU A 24 -1.48 9.30 8.28
C GLU A 24 -2.59 10.33 8.07
N LYS A 25 -3.14 10.87 9.17
CA LYS A 25 -4.14 11.93 9.10
C LYS A 25 -3.59 13.18 8.41
N LEU A 26 -2.39 13.62 8.76
CA LEU A 26 -1.73 14.76 8.10
C LEU A 26 -1.53 14.52 6.61
N LEU A 27 -1.11 13.32 6.24
CA LEU A 27 -0.90 12.93 4.86
C LEU A 27 -2.22 12.94 4.07
N ALA A 28 -3.29 12.41 4.66
CA ALA A 28 -4.62 12.36 4.06
C ALA A 28 -5.23 13.76 3.87
N ASP A 29 -5.11 14.63 4.88
CA ASP A 29 -5.78 15.93 4.90
C ASP A 29 -5.01 17.01 4.13
N SER A 30 -3.66 16.95 4.14
CA SER A 30 -2.81 18.06 3.71
C SER A 30 -1.62 17.63 2.83
N GLY A 31 -1.49 16.35 2.55
CA GLY A 31 -0.45 15.78 1.69
C GLY A 31 0.96 15.78 2.29
N TYR A 32 1.92 15.28 1.51
CA TYR A 32 3.30 15.05 1.97
C TYR A 32 4.04 16.31 2.41
N ALA A 33 3.72 17.48 1.84
CA ALA A 33 4.36 18.74 2.22
C ALA A 33 4.07 19.14 3.67
N ALA A 34 2.87 18.82 4.18
CA ALA A 34 2.45 19.08 5.55
C ALA A 34 3.05 18.09 6.57
N LEU A 35 3.59 16.97 6.10
CA LEU A 35 4.21 15.97 6.95
C LEU A 35 5.54 16.50 7.50
N THR A 36 5.53 16.94 8.76
CA THR A 36 6.71 17.37 9.50
C THR A 36 6.76 16.72 10.87
N MET A 37 7.95 16.47 11.41
CA MET A 37 8.11 15.86 12.74
C MET A 37 7.35 16.63 13.83
N ARG A 38 7.31 17.97 13.72
CA ARG A 38 6.57 18.84 14.65
C ARG A 38 5.06 18.68 14.51
N ALA A 39 4.53 18.67 13.29
CA ALA A 39 3.09 18.48 13.06
C ALA A 39 2.61 17.10 13.52
N ILE A 40 3.42 16.07 13.25
CA ILE A 40 3.16 14.69 13.73
C ILE A 40 3.11 14.66 15.27
N ALA A 41 4.09 15.29 15.93
CA ALA A 41 4.15 15.36 17.39
C ALA A 41 2.91 16.02 17.99
N VAL A 42 2.50 17.15 17.43
CA VAL A 42 1.27 17.87 17.86
C VAL A 42 0.03 16.99 17.71
N GLY A 43 -0.15 16.34 16.57
CA GLY A 43 -1.31 15.48 16.31
C GLY A 43 -1.33 14.19 17.16
N ALA A 44 -0.15 13.70 17.57
CA ALA A 44 0.01 12.54 18.44
C ALA A 44 -0.02 12.89 19.94
N GLY A 45 -0.08 14.18 20.30
CA GLY A 45 -0.04 14.62 21.71
C GLY A 45 1.29 14.35 22.43
N VAL A 46 2.41 14.35 21.68
CA VAL A 46 3.75 14.06 22.23
C VAL A 46 4.74 15.18 21.89
N SER A 47 5.94 15.15 22.48
CA SER A 47 7.01 16.06 22.10
C SER A 47 7.65 15.65 20.77
N SER A 48 8.23 16.60 20.03
CA SER A 48 9.04 16.29 18.83
C SER A 48 10.21 15.36 19.17
N GLY A 49 10.83 15.51 20.33
CA GLY A 49 11.86 14.61 20.84
C GLY A 49 11.38 13.18 20.97
N THR A 50 10.14 12.98 21.42
CA THR A 50 9.52 11.66 21.47
C THR A 50 9.36 11.06 20.07
N VAL A 51 8.93 11.83 19.07
CA VAL A 51 8.82 11.32 17.69
C VAL A 51 10.18 10.89 17.14
N TYR A 52 11.25 11.66 17.43
CA TYR A 52 12.62 11.31 17.02
C TYR A 52 13.20 10.05 17.70
N GLN A 53 12.63 9.63 18.84
CA GLN A 53 12.99 8.32 19.45
C GLN A 53 12.51 7.12 18.61
N TYR A 54 11.45 7.28 17.82
CA TYR A 54 10.85 6.23 17.01
C TYR A 54 11.23 6.29 15.53
N PHE A 55 11.51 7.49 15.00
CA PHE A 55 11.73 7.74 13.59
C PHE A 55 12.82 8.78 13.39
N ASP A 56 13.80 8.50 12.52
CA ASP A 56 14.92 9.41 12.25
C ASP A 56 14.49 10.70 11.50
N GLY A 57 13.31 10.65 10.82
CA GLY A 57 12.77 11.77 10.08
C GLY A 57 11.42 11.42 9.45
N LYS A 58 10.83 12.42 8.77
CA LYS A 58 9.52 12.25 8.12
C LYS A 58 9.51 11.18 7.03
N GLU A 59 10.65 10.95 6.38
CA GLU A 59 10.82 9.90 5.39
C GLU A 59 10.71 8.51 6.01
N ASP A 60 11.19 8.32 7.24
CA ASP A 60 11.01 7.07 7.99
C ASP A 60 9.55 6.82 8.32
N VAL A 61 8.86 7.87 8.78
CA VAL A 61 7.42 7.81 9.05
C VAL A 61 6.66 7.45 7.78
N PHE A 62 6.98 8.11 6.66
CA PHE A 62 6.36 7.85 5.36
C PHE A 62 6.54 6.40 4.90
N VAL A 63 7.78 5.89 4.96
CA VAL A 63 8.10 4.49 4.61
C VAL A 63 7.40 3.51 5.57
N ALA A 64 7.32 3.83 6.86
CA ALA A 64 6.63 2.97 7.82
C ALA A 64 5.13 2.89 7.53
N LEU A 65 4.47 4.01 7.21
CA LEU A 65 3.06 4.04 6.82
C LEU A 65 2.81 3.24 5.53
N MET A 66 3.59 3.49 4.49
CA MET A 66 3.47 2.77 3.22
C MET A 66 3.69 1.27 3.41
N SER A 67 4.70 0.89 4.19
CA SER A 67 4.99 -0.52 4.49
C SER A 67 3.86 -1.19 5.27
N GLY A 68 3.22 -0.48 6.19
CA GLY A 68 2.03 -0.95 6.90
C GLY A 68 0.90 -1.28 5.94
N ARG A 69 0.56 -0.35 5.03
CA ARG A 69 -0.51 -0.56 4.03
C ARG A 69 -0.24 -1.74 3.09
N LEU A 70 1.01 -1.91 2.66
CA LEU A 70 1.41 -3.07 1.85
C LEU A 70 1.35 -4.39 2.64
N ALA A 71 1.65 -4.35 3.94
CA ALA A 71 1.51 -5.51 4.81
C ALA A 71 0.03 -5.88 5.02
N ASP A 72 -0.86 -4.90 5.25
CA ASP A 72 -2.30 -5.11 5.35
C ASP A 72 -2.86 -5.75 4.07
N MET A 73 -2.44 -5.26 2.90
CA MET A 73 -2.81 -5.83 1.60
C MET A 73 -2.30 -7.26 1.44
N THR A 74 -1.07 -7.55 1.93
CA THR A 74 -0.52 -8.91 1.92
C THR A 74 -1.38 -9.85 2.74
N THR A 75 -1.81 -9.43 3.94
CA THR A 75 -2.72 -10.21 4.80
C THR A 75 -4.05 -10.45 4.10
N THR A 76 -4.65 -9.41 3.51
CA THR A 76 -5.89 -9.57 2.73
C THR A 76 -5.73 -10.62 1.62
N LEU A 77 -4.65 -10.53 0.83
CA LEU A 77 -4.37 -11.50 -0.23
C LEU A 77 -4.15 -12.93 0.30
N GLU A 78 -3.56 -13.09 1.48
CA GLU A 78 -3.36 -14.40 2.12
C GLU A 78 -4.69 -15.03 2.58
N GLU A 79 -5.66 -14.22 3.01
CA GLU A 79 -6.96 -14.65 3.57
C GLU A 79 -8.08 -14.80 2.53
N LEU A 80 -7.92 -14.24 1.32
CA LEU A 80 -8.96 -14.31 0.28
C LEU A 80 -9.27 -15.76 -0.13
N ASP A 81 -10.56 -16.06 -0.28
CA ASP A 81 -11.03 -17.29 -0.94
C ASP A 81 -10.59 -17.29 -2.41
N ARG A 82 -9.96 -18.35 -2.85
CA ARG A 82 -9.50 -18.52 -4.24
C ARG A 82 -10.63 -18.88 -5.21
N GLY A 83 -11.76 -19.35 -4.70
CA GLY A 83 -12.96 -19.64 -5.48
C GLY A 83 -13.59 -18.42 -6.15
N ILE A 84 -13.24 -17.20 -5.70
CA ILE A 84 -13.70 -15.94 -6.33
C ILE A 84 -13.07 -15.69 -7.71
N GLY A 85 -12.05 -16.45 -8.08
CA GLY A 85 -11.36 -16.33 -9.37
C GLY A 85 -10.43 -15.13 -9.49
N VAL A 86 -9.78 -15.03 -10.64
CA VAL A 86 -8.77 -13.98 -10.90
C VAL A 86 -9.38 -12.58 -10.80
N THR A 87 -10.47 -12.31 -11.53
CA THR A 87 -11.19 -11.03 -11.47
C THR A 87 -11.65 -10.69 -10.04
N GLY A 88 -12.10 -11.70 -9.27
CA GLY A 88 -12.49 -11.53 -7.87
C GLY A 88 -11.34 -11.08 -6.98
N VAL A 89 -10.15 -11.68 -7.13
CA VAL A 89 -8.93 -11.26 -6.40
C VAL A 89 -8.57 -9.82 -6.73
N LEU A 90 -8.55 -9.45 -8.01
CA LEU A 90 -8.23 -8.08 -8.45
C LEU A 90 -9.23 -7.06 -7.89
N THR A 91 -10.53 -7.38 -7.96
CA THR A 91 -11.60 -6.53 -7.43
C THR A 91 -11.50 -6.36 -5.92
N ALA A 92 -11.17 -7.42 -5.19
CA ALA A 92 -11.09 -7.40 -3.72
C ALA A 92 -9.94 -6.51 -3.19
N ILE A 93 -8.80 -6.44 -3.89
CA ILE A 93 -7.66 -5.63 -3.45
C ILE A 93 -7.71 -4.18 -3.96
N LEU A 94 -8.46 -3.89 -5.01
CA LEU A 94 -8.49 -2.57 -5.65
C LEU A 94 -8.85 -1.43 -4.69
N PRO A 95 -9.77 -1.56 -3.72
CA PRO A 95 -10.02 -0.53 -2.72
C PRO A 95 -8.78 -0.17 -1.90
N GLN A 96 -7.94 -1.14 -1.54
CA GLN A 96 -6.69 -0.91 -0.81
C GLN A 96 -5.63 -0.28 -1.71
N VAL A 97 -5.54 -0.69 -2.99
CA VAL A 97 -4.66 -0.05 -3.99
C VAL A 97 -5.05 1.42 -4.18
N ARG A 98 -6.35 1.69 -4.31
CA ARG A 98 -6.88 3.07 -4.43
C ARG A 98 -6.53 3.92 -3.20
N GLU A 99 -6.68 3.38 -1.99
CA GLU A 99 -6.34 4.09 -0.76
C GLU A 99 -4.84 4.32 -0.64
N LEU A 100 -4.02 3.31 -0.98
CA LEU A 100 -2.58 3.46 -1.06
C LEU A 100 -2.20 4.58 -2.04
N TRP A 101 -2.81 4.60 -3.23
CA TRP A 101 -2.55 5.62 -4.24
C TRP A 101 -3.01 7.01 -3.81
N ARG A 102 -4.18 7.12 -3.17
CA ARG A 102 -4.70 8.37 -2.62
C ARG A 102 -3.75 9.00 -1.59
N LEU A 103 -3.18 8.19 -0.71
CA LEU A 103 -2.28 8.65 0.35
C LEU A 103 -0.87 8.93 -0.15
N PHE A 104 -0.35 8.08 -1.01
CA PHE A 104 1.08 8.06 -1.34
C PHE A 104 1.39 8.41 -2.80
N GLY A 105 0.45 8.27 -3.74
CA GLY A 105 0.66 8.23 -5.18
C GLY A 105 1.73 9.17 -5.73
N ARG A 106 1.48 10.47 -5.75
CA ARG A 106 2.46 11.46 -6.26
C ARG A 106 3.76 11.49 -5.45
N SER A 107 3.67 11.29 -4.15
CA SER A 107 4.83 11.29 -3.26
C SER A 107 5.65 10.02 -3.40
N ALA A 108 5.01 8.88 -3.63
CA ALA A 108 5.68 7.62 -3.88
C ALA A 108 6.49 7.66 -5.18
N GLN A 109 5.95 8.21 -6.26
CA GLN A 109 6.67 8.40 -7.52
C GLN A 109 7.91 9.29 -7.36
N GLN A 110 7.80 10.39 -6.61
CA GLN A 110 8.93 11.28 -6.33
C GLN A 110 9.99 10.57 -5.47
N TRP A 111 9.56 9.76 -4.52
CA TRP A 111 10.46 9.00 -3.66
C TRP A 111 11.17 7.89 -4.46
N GLU A 112 10.45 7.16 -5.27
CA GLU A 112 10.97 6.10 -6.14
C GLU A 112 12.01 6.66 -7.13
N SER A 113 11.73 7.79 -7.76
CA SER A 113 12.67 8.49 -8.65
C SER A 113 13.97 8.86 -7.93
N LYS A 114 13.90 9.32 -6.67
CA LYS A 114 15.09 9.63 -5.86
C LYS A 114 15.89 8.39 -5.47
N VAL A 115 15.22 7.28 -5.21
CA VAL A 115 15.87 6.00 -4.89
C VAL A 115 16.55 5.42 -6.12
N LEU A 116 15.89 5.45 -7.28
CA LEU A 116 16.46 4.98 -8.56
C LEU A 116 17.62 5.87 -9.04
N ALA A 117 17.57 7.17 -8.77
CA ALA A 117 18.64 8.11 -9.10
C ALA A 117 19.88 8.00 -8.17
N GLY A 118 19.96 6.99 -7.32
CA GLY A 118 21.10 6.78 -6.42
C GLY A 118 21.00 7.55 -5.10
N GLY A 119 19.79 7.98 -4.74
CA GLY A 119 19.47 8.49 -3.41
C GLY A 119 19.75 7.44 -2.32
N PRO A 120 19.51 7.74 -1.04
CA PRO A 120 20.07 6.98 0.08
C PRO A 120 19.80 5.48 -0.07
N LYS A 121 20.86 4.72 -0.38
CA LYS A 121 20.92 3.25 -0.30
C LYS A 121 20.87 2.85 1.18
N GLY A 122 19.85 3.32 1.90
CA GLY A 122 19.74 3.15 3.33
C GLY A 122 18.76 2.05 3.69
N LYS A 123 18.76 1.68 4.95
CA LYS A 123 17.86 0.73 5.60
C LYS A 123 16.38 0.91 5.16
N ARG A 124 15.94 2.15 4.91
CA ARG A 124 14.58 2.53 4.47
C ARG A 124 14.22 1.99 3.10
N ALA A 125 15.11 2.18 2.13
CA ALA A 125 14.89 1.70 0.76
C ALA A 125 14.85 0.16 0.73
N VAL A 126 15.72 -0.49 1.49
CA VAL A 126 15.74 -1.95 1.63
C VAL A 126 14.45 -2.46 2.25
N THR A 127 13.95 -1.79 3.32
CA THR A 127 12.71 -2.15 3.97
C THR A 127 11.52 -2.03 3.03
N ALA A 128 11.34 -0.89 2.38
CA ALA A 128 10.24 -0.66 1.44
C ALA A 128 10.28 -1.66 0.27
N ALA A 129 11.44 -1.88 -0.35
CA ALA A 129 11.61 -2.84 -1.42
C ALA A 129 11.34 -4.29 -0.98
N THR A 130 11.65 -4.62 0.28
CA THR A 130 11.39 -5.96 0.82
C THR A 130 9.90 -6.19 1.05
N VAL A 131 9.20 -5.21 1.62
CA VAL A 131 7.74 -5.30 1.85
C VAL A 131 7.01 -5.34 0.51
N PHE A 132 7.39 -4.50 -0.44
CA PHE A 132 6.81 -4.50 -1.79
C PHE A 132 7.01 -5.86 -2.50
N ARG A 133 8.22 -6.41 -2.48
CA ARG A 133 8.50 -7.74 -3.07
C ARG A 133 7.69 -8.86 -2.42
N ARG A 134 7.46 -8.79 -1.11
CA ARG A 134 6.59 -9.76 -0.42
C ARG A 134 5.16 -9.65 -0.94
N MET A 135 4.60 -8.44 -0.95
CA MET A 135 3.25 -8.18 -1.46
C MET A 135 3.09 -8.66 -2.91
N ALA A 136 4.04 -8.32 -3.80
CA ALA A 136 4.00 -8.73 -5.21
C ALA A 136 4.01 -10.26 -5.38
N ARG A 137 4.83 -10.97 -4.60
CA ARG A 137 4.83 -12.45 -4.62
C ARG A 137 3.51 -13.03 -4.10
N THR A 138 2.94 -12.43 -3.05
CA THR A 138 1.65 -12.89 -2.51
C THR A 138 0.53 -12.62 -3.51
N LEU A 139 0.55 -11.50 -4.21
CA LEU A 139 -0.40 -11.21 -5.31
C LEU A 139 -0.26 -12.24 -6.42
N GLU A 140 0.96 -12.51 -6.90
CA GLU A 140 1.19 -13.53 -7.93
C GLU A 140 0.67 -14.91 -7.51
N LYS A 141 0.99 -15.33 -6.29
CA LYS A 141 0.51 -16.59 -5.73
C LYS A 141 -1.02 -16.64 -5.69
N ALA A 142 -1.66 -15.58 -5.18
CA ALA A 142 -3.11 -15.51 -5.11
C ALA A 142 -3.79 -15.60 -6.47
N LEU A 143 -3.24 -14.91 -7.49
CA LEU A 143 -3.75 -14.97 -8.86
C LEU A 143 -3.59 -16.36 -9.48
N ARG A 144 -2.42 -17.02 -9.30
CA ARG A 144 -2.19 -18.38 -9.80
C ARG A 144 -3.13 -19.42 -9.14
N GLU A 145 -3.33 -19.32 -7.84
CA GLU A 145 -4.24 -20.19 -7.10
C GLU A 145 -5.70 -19.97 -7.52
N ALA A 146 -6.12 -18.70 -7.72
CA ALA A 146 -7.46 -18.38 -8.20
C ALA A 146 -7.69 -18.84 -9.65
N ALA A 147 -6.70 -18.70 -10.52
CA ALA A 147 -6.75 -19.23 -11.88
C ALA A 147 -6.87 -20.76 -11.89
N ALA A 148 -6.09 -21.46 -11.07
CA ALA A 148 -6.17 -22.91 -10.93
C ALA A 148 -7.55 -23.37 -10.45
N ALA A 149 -8.18 -22.64 -9.51
CA ALA A 149 -9.54 -22.90 -9.05
C ALA A 149 -10.59 -22.75 -10.17
N GLN A 150 -10.33 -21.92 -11.17
CA GLN A 150 -11.16 -21.74 -12.36
C GLN A 150 -10.81 -22.72 -13.51
N GLY A 151 -9.79 -23.58 -13.33
CA GLY A 151 -9.31 -24.51 -14.36
C GLY A 151 -8.54 -23.81 -15.50
N VAL A 152 -8.01 -22.59 -15.26
CA VAL A 152 -7.20 -21.85 -16.23
C VAL A 152 -5.76 -21.71 -15.76
N THR A 153 -4.84 -21.48 -16.69
CA THR A 153 -3.42 -21.27 -16.40
C THR A 153 -3.04 -19.83 -16.73
N LEU A 154 -2.23 -19.23 -15.89
CA LEU A 154 -1.68 -17.90 -16.15
C LEU A 154 -0.37 -18.00 -16.98
N VAL A 155 -0.08 -16.93 -17.72
CA VAL A 155 1.20 -16.81 -18.45
C VAL A 155 2.37 -16.98 -17.47
N ASP A 156 3.38 -17.72 -17.90
CA ASP A 156 4.63 -17.88 -17.15
C ASP A 156 5.64 -16.83 -17.60
N HIS A 157 5.52 -15.64 -17.00
CA HIS A 157 6.41 -14.53 -17.31
C HIS A 157 6.79 -13.76 -16.04
N PRO A 158 8.08 -13.46 -15.81
CA PRO A 158 8.55 -12.81 -14.58
C PRO A 158 7.99 -11.39 -14.35
N ALA A 159 7.55 -10.72 -15.42
CA ALA A 159 6.95 -9.39 -15.33
C ALA A 159 5.44 -9.41 -15.06
N MET A 160 4.78 -10.58 -15.02
CA MET A 160 3.31 -10.66 -14.92
C MET A 160 2.79 -9.92 -13.67
N ALA A 161 3.30 -10.24 -12.50
CA ALA A 161 2.83 -9.62 -11.26
C ALA A 161 3.11 -8.12 -11.23
N HIS A 162 4.23 -7.67 -11.78
CA HIS A 162 4.56 -6.25 -11.88
C HIS A 162 3.60 -5.53 -12.83
N TRP A 163 3.36 -6.09 -14.00
CA TRP A 163 2.40 -5.52 -14.96
C TRP A 163 0.97 -5.44 -14.39
N VAL A 164 0.52 -6.47 -13.67
CA VAL A 164 -0.78 -6.45 -12.98
C VAL A 164 -0.82 -5.33 -11.96
N TRP A 165 0.23 -5.18 -11.14
CA TRP A 165 0.34 -4.12 -10.17
C TRP A 165 0.26 -2.73 -10.80
N ASP A 166 1.03 -2.47 -11.85
CA ASP A 166 1.03 -1.18 -12.55
C ASP A 166 -0.33 -0.88 -13.19
N SER A 167 -1.01 -1.92 -13.70
CA SER A 167 -2.36 -1.79 -14.23
C SER A 167 -3.36 -1.39 -13.14
N LEU A 168 -3.28 -2.00 -11.96
CA LEU A 168 -4.12 -1.63 -10.81
C LEU A 168 -3.84 -0.22 -10.31
N ILE A 169 -2.57 0.21 -10.31
CA ILE A 169 -2.19 1.60 -9.98
C ILE A 169 -2.80 2.57 -10.99
N GLY A 170 -2.77 2.27 -12.29
CA GLY A 170 -3.40 3.10 -13.31
C GLY A 170 -4.90 3.27 -13.10
N VAL A 171 -5.60 2.18 -12.77
CA VAL A 171 -7.03 2.22 -12.41
C VAL A 171 -7.25 3.03 -11.13
N ALA A 172 -6.42 2.85 -10.12
CA ALA A 172 -6.50 3.57 -8.86
C ALA A 172 -6.28 5.08 -9.04
N ASP A 173 -5.33 5.47 -9.90
CA ASP A 173 -5.07 6.88 -10.24
C ASP A 173 -6.31 7.54 -10.85
N ASP A 174 -6.93 6.88 -11.81
CA ASP A 174 -8.15 7.38 -12.46
C ASP A 174 -9.31 7.48 -11.45
N LEU A 175 -9.46 6.50 -10.55
CA LEU A 175 -10.48 6.51 -9.49
C LEU A 175 -10.26 7.60 -8.43
N VAL A 176 -9.02 8.02 -8.18
CA VAL A 176 -8.67 9.05 -7.17
C VAL A 176 -8.78 10.45 -7.76
N HIS A 177 -8.24 10.66 -8.96
CA HIS A 177 -8.10 12.01 -9.53
C HIS A 177 -9.25 12.40 -10.46
N GLY A 178 -10.16 11.49 -10.77
CA GLY A 178 -11.36 11.78 -11.56
C GLY A 178 -11.02 12.32 -12.94
N GLY A 179 -10.46 11.49 -13.81
CA GLY A 179 -10.17 11.89 -15.19
C GLY A 179 -11.43 12.23 -15.97
N SER A 180 -11.26 12.83 -17.16
CA SER A 180 -12.34 13.13 -18.12
C SER A 180 -13.14 11.87 -18.53
N LEU A 181 -12.61 10.69 -18.28
CA LEU A 181 -13.27 9.41 -18.52
C LEU A 181 -14.41 9.17 -17.53
N GLN A 182 -14.26 9.56 -16.26
CA GLN A 182 -15.29 9.35 -15.23
C GLN A 182 -16.59 10.14 -15.51
N ALA A 183 -16.52 11.21 -16.28
CA ALA A 183 -17.72 11.91 -16.76
C ALA A 183 -18.58 11.06 -17.70
N ARG A 184 -18.01 9.98 -18.29
CA ARG A 184 -18.68 9.12 -19.28
C ARG A 184 -18.89 7.68 -18.82
N VAL A 185 -18.09 7.22 -17.85
CA VAL A 185 -18.10 5.83 -17.36
C VAL A 185 -18.13 5.85 -15.84
N SER A 186 -19.08 5.14 -15.22
CA SER A 186 -19.10 5.02 -13.75
C SER A 186 -17.89 4.26 -13.23
N ALA A 187 -17.45 4.58 -12.01
CA ALA A 187 -16.33 3.91 -11.35
C ALA A 187 -16.49 2.38 -11.32
N GLY A 188 -17.72 1.87 -11.07
CA GLY A 188 -17.99 0.44 -11.06
C GLY A 188 -17.74 -0.21 -12.42
N ARG A 189 -18.20 0.41 -13.51
CA ARG A 189 -17.97 -0.11 -14.88
C ARG A 189 -16.49 -0.04 -15.29
N LEU A 190 -15.77 0.96 -14.81
CA LEU A 190 -14.32 1.04 -15.04
C LEU A 190 -13.61 -0.12 -14.33
N VAL A 191 -13.96 -0.39 -13.07
CA VAL A 191 -13.38 -1.48 -12.28
C VAL A 191 -13.67 -2.84 -12.94
N GLU A 192 -14.92 -3.10 -13.31
CA GLU A 192 -15.35 -4.33 -13.99
C GLU A 192 -14.54 -4.54 -15.29
N PHE A 193 -14.53 -3.54 -16.16
CA PHE A 193 -13.79 -3.61 -17.42
C PHE A 193 -12.28 -3.85 -17.20
N ALA A 194 -11.67 -3.10 -16.27
CA ALA A 194 -10.24 -3.17 -16.02
C ALA A 194 -9.82 -4.54 -15.45
N THR A 195 -10.56 -5.06 -14.47
CA THR A 195 -10.24 -6.36 -13.87
C THR A 195 -10.42 -7.51 -14.85
N GLU A 196 -11.46 -7.49 -15.70
CA GLU A 196 -11.61 -8.45 -16.78
C GLU A 196 -10.51 -8.32 -17.85
N ALA A 197 -10.13 -7.10 -18.22
CA ALA A 197 -9.07 -6.87 -19.20
C ALA A 197 -7.72 -7.36 -18.70
N ILE A 198 -7.41 -7.15 -17.40
CA ILE A 198 -6.21 -7.69 -16.77
C ILE A 198 -6.24 -9.22 -16.78
N GLU A 199 -7.35 -9.85 -16.37
CA GLU A 199 -7.48 -11.31 -16.39
C GLU A 199 -7.24 -11.87 -17.79
N ARG A 200 -7.90 -11.33 -18.81
CA ARG A 200 -7.71 -11.75 -20.22
C ARG A 200 -6.28 -11.57 -20.71
N GLY A 201 -5.57 -10.57 -20.18
CA GLY A 201 -4.15 -10.30 -20.52
C GLY A 201 -3.16 -11.26 -19.90
N ILE A 202 -3.51 -11.92 -18.80
CA ILE A 202 -2.61 -12.83 -18.08
C ILE A 202 -2.99 -14.30 -18.17
N VAL A 203 -4.17 -14.65 -18.67
CA VAL A 203 -4.55 -16.05 -18.93
C VAL A 203 -3.78 -16.57 -20.16
N ALA A 204 -3.12 -17.73 -20.01
CA ALA A 204 -2.44 -18.38 -21.10
C ALA A 204 -3.47 -18.90 -22.13
N ARG A 205 -3.16 -18.72 -23.41
CA ARG A 205 -3.99 -19.20 -24.53
C ARG A 205 -3.65 -20.62 -24.89
#